data_77877ceceee253b57627f8b0247b427d
#
_entry.id   77877ceceee253b57627f8b0247b427d
#
_cell.length_a   1.000
_cell.length_b   1.000
_cell.length_c   1.000
_cell.angle_alpha   90.00
_cell.angle_beta   90.00
_cell.angle_gamma   90.00
#
_symmetry.space_group_name_H-M   'P 1'
#
loop_
_entity.id
_entity.type
_entity.pdbx_description
1 polymer ?
#
loop_
_entity_poly.entity_id
_entity_poly.type
_entity_poly.pdbx_seq_one_letter_code
_entity_poly.pdbx_strand_id
1 'polypeptide(L)'
;AYFGAKDDYIDPNFPMGTAGIGFTLLKLYEASGDKEFWQMAQGVPEFMDSVAVKIHLGRLLPHGLPDRGNLFYLGYCHGPAGTNRFLYELYKQTDDEIYKKRIDELVQGVRDMGAPKERSEGFWNTDNICCGTAGLLNMYLGLWAAFGEDVYYQEAVKCGEVLLKDAEISEGNGVETARWPFALDRVSPDQLSTPIGCFDGAAGIGLALLQLYQAEKGEFHTVRMIDDPFPEEKLG
;
A
#
# COMPACT_ATOMS: atom_id res chain seq x y z
N ALA A 1 -18.47 -5.81 0.39
CA ALA A 1 -19.49 -5.14 -0.44
C ALA A 1 -19.30 -3.64 -0.37
N TYR A 2 -19.27 -2.96 -1.49
CA TYR A 2 -19.11 -1.50 -1.53
C TYR A 2 -20.47 -0.83 -1.29
N PHE A 3 -20.59 -0.03 -0.23
CA PHE A 3 -21.81 0.70 0.09
C PHE A 3 -22.08 1.76 -0.99
N GLY A 4 -23.18 1.61 -1.72
CA GLY A 4 -23.64 2.57 -2.73
C GLY A 4 -23.31 2.23 -4.17
N ALA A 5 -22.63 1.12 -4.46
CA ALA A 5 -22.51 0.64 -5.82
C ALA A 5 -23.89 0.17 -6.33
N LYS A 6 -24.29 0.67 -7.48
CA LYS A 6 -25.52 0.24 -8.17
C LYS A 6 -25.37 -1.13 -8.84
N ASP A 7 -24.12 -1.63 -8.91
CA ASP A 7 -23.74 -2.87 -9.56
C ASP A 7 -23.21 -3.85 -8.51
N ASP A 8 -23.20 -5.15 -8.82
CA ASP A 8 -22.59 -6.21 -8.04
C ASP A 8 -21.05 -6.08 -8.09
N TYR A 9 -20.52 -5.06 -7.40
CA TYR A 9 -19.11 -4.77 -7.32
C TYR A 9 -18.55 -5.21 -5.96
N ILE A 10 -17.48 -6.00 -5.99
CA ILE A 10 -16.74 -6.42 -4.80
C ILE A 10 -15.30 -5.91 -4.95
N ASP A 11 -14.82 -5.17 -3.95
CA ASP A 11 -13.42 -4.81 -3.83
C ASP A 11 -12.71 -5.85 -2.91
N PRO A 12 -11.72 -6.58 -3.42
CA PRO A 12 -10.97 -7.53 -2.58
C PRO A 12 -9.88 -6.85 -1.73
N ASN A 13 -9.54 -5.60 -2.01
CA ASN A 13 -8.40 -4.88 -1.43
C ASN A 13 -8.74 -4.10 -0.15
N PHE A 14 -7.88 -3.15 0.16
CA PHE A 14 -7.90 -2.27 1.33
C PHE A 14 -7.99 -0.79 0.84
N PRO A 15 -8.57 0.17 1.56
CA PRO A 15 -9.27 0.09 2.84
C PRO A 15 -10.79 -0.16 2.75
N MET A 16 -11.40 0.02 1.57
CA MET A 16 -12.86 -0.03 1.40
C MET A 16 -13.38 -1.43 1.06
N GLY A 17 -12.47 -2.37 0.86
CA GLY A 17 -12.77 -3.70 0.39
C GLY A 17 -12.68 -4.79 1.45
N THR A 18 -12.65 -6.02 0.98
CA THR A 18 -12.72 -7.23 1.83
C THR A 18 -11.52 -7.32 2.79
N ALA A 19 -10.30 -6.97 2.34
CA ALA A 19 -9.12 -6.96 3.20
C ALA A 19 -9.23 -5.93 4.34
N GLY A 20 -9.77 -4.73 4.07
CA GLY A 20 -10.00 -3.71 5.11
C GLY A 20 -11.10 -4.11 6.11
N ILE A 21 -12.15 -4.79 5.63
CA ILE A 21 -13.16 -5.38 6.52
C ILE A 21 -12.51 -6.42 7.43
N GLY A 22 -11.68 -7.32 6.87
CA GLY A 22 -10.95 -8.32 7.64
C GLY A 22 -10.04 -7.69 8.70
N PHE A 23 -9.29 -6.66 8.34
CA PHE A 23 -8.47 -5.89 9.27
C PHE A 23 -9.29 -5.29 10.42
N THR A 24 -10.42 -4.66 10.10
CA THR A 24 -11.31 -4.08 11.10
C THR A 24 -11.86 -5.14 12.06
N LEU A 25 -12.24 -6.31 11.54
CA LEU A 25 -12.71 -7.43 12.36
C LEU A 25 -11.61 -7.94 13.31
N LEU A 26 -10.35 -8.01 12.87
CA LEU A 26 -9.22 -8.36 13.73
C LEU A 26 -9.04 -7.33 14.86
N LYS A 27 -9.16 -6.04 14.55
CA LYS A 27 -9.08 -4.97 15.58
C LYS A 27 -10.25 -5.02 16.56
N LEU A 28 -11.46 -5.36 16.10
CA LEU A 28 -12.60 -5.59 16.98
C LEU A 28 -12.39 -6.81 17.87
N TYR A 29 -11.83 -7.89 17.35
CA TYR A 29 -11.43 -9.05 18.14
C TYR A 29 -10.40 -8.70 19.22
N GLU A 30 -9.34 -8.00 18.83
CA GLU A 30 -8.28 -7.53 19.74
C GLU A 30 -8.86 -6.67 20.89
N ALA A 31 -9.80 -5.78 20.59
CA ALA A 31 -10.40 -4.87 21.57
C ALA A 31 -11.47 -5.53 22.45
N SER A 32 -12.24 -6.51 21.95
CA SER A 32 -13.39 -7.09 22.63
C SER A 32 -13.16 -8.50 23.19
N GLY A 33 -12.23 -9.25 22.61
CA GLY A 33 -12.06 -10.68 22.86
C GLY A 33 -13.18 -11.56 22.27
N ASP A 34 -14.10 -10.98 21.49
CA ASP A 34 -15.21 -11.71 20.90
C ASP A 34 -14.75 -12.52 19.69
N LYS A 35 -14.83 -13.85 19.84
CA LYS A 35 -14.35 -14.81 18.83
C LYS A 35 -15.16 -14.80 17.53
N GLU A 36 -16.34 -14.23 17.51
CA GLU A 36 -17.13 -14.12 16.29
C GLU A 36 -16.39 -13.22 15.26
N PHE A 37 -15.82 -12.11 15.69
CA PHE A 37 -15.00 -11.25 14.82
C PHE A 37 -13.78 -11.97 14.24
N TRP A 38 -13.11 -12.78 15.05
CA TRP A 38 -12.00 -13.60 14.59
C TRP A 38 -12.45 -14.62 13.51
N GLN A 39 -13.55 -15.33 13.77
CA GLN A 39 -14.08 -16.33 12.83
C GLN A 39 -14.47 -15.69 11.49
N MET A 40 -15.08 -14.50 11.53
CA MET A 40 -15.45 -13.79 10.31
C MET A 40 -14.20 -13.34 9.52
N ALA A 41 -13.14 -12.89 10.19
CA ALA A 41 -11.91 -12.46 9.54
C ALA A 41 -11.16 -13.60 8.84
N GLN A 42 -11.24 -14.83 9.36
CA GLN A 42 -10.52 -15.99 8.82
C GLN A 42 -10.96 -16.41 7.40
N GLY A 43 -12.17 -16.08 6.97
CA GLY A 43 -12.63 -16.35 5.60
C GLY A 43 -12.03 -15.41 4.54
N VAL A 44 -11.47 -14.28 4.96
CA VAL A 44 -10.97 -13.26 4.03
C VAL A 44 -9.73 -13.72 3.24
N PRO A 45 -8.70 -14.34 3.83
CA PRO A 45 -7.54 -14.82 3.06
C PRO A 45 -7.90 -15.88 2.01
N GLU A 46 -8.84 -16.77 2.30
CA GLU A 46 -9.30 -17.77 1.34
C GLU A 46 -10.03 -17.12 0.16
N PHE A 47 -10.89 -16.13 0.44
CA PHE A 47 -11.51 -15.34 -0.62
C PHE A 47 -10.47 -14.63 -1.47
N MET A 48 -9.48 -13.98 -0.85
CA MET A 48 -8.38 -13.31 -1.58
C MET A 48 -7.64 -14.30 -2.48
N ASP A 49 -7.30 -15.48 -1.97
CA ASP A 49 -6.65 -16.54 -2.76
C ASP A 49 -7.50 -16.99 -3.97
N SER A 50 -8.82 -17.05 -3.80
CA SER A 50 -9.75 -17.47 -4.87
C SER A 50 -9.86 -16.47 -6.02
N VAL A 51 -9.57 -15.19 -5.78
CA VAL A 51 -9.69 -14.12 -6.78
C VAL A 51 -8.34 -13.56 -7.23
N ALA A 52 -7.24 -13.99 -6.61
CA ALA A 52 -5.90 -13.54 -6.96
C ALA A 52 -5.51 -13.99 -8.36
N VAL A 53 -4.92 -13.07 -9.12
CA VAL A 53 -4.42 -13.31 -10.47
C VAL A 53 -2.91 -13.50 -10.41
N LYS A 54 -2.41 -14.54 -11.08
CA LYS A 54 -0.98 -14.79 -11.18
C LYS A 54 -0.32 -13.79 -12.14
N ILE A 55 0.71 -13.10 -11.63
CA ILE A 55 1.54 -12.16 -12.38
C ILE A 55 2.96 -12.72 -12.37
N HIS A 56 3.40 -13.30 -13.46
CA HIS A 56 4.71 -13.94 -13.62
C HIS A 56 5.10 -14.85 -12.43
N LEU A 57 5.90 -14.40 -11.47
CA LEU A 57 6.30 -15.14 -10.27
C LEU A 57 5.40 -14.86 -9.07
N GLY A 58 4.82 -13.65 -9.00
CA GLY A 58 3.93 -13.21 -7.94
C GLY A 58 2.46 -13.34 -8.29
N ARG A 59 1.64 -12.64 -7.52
CA ARG A 59 0.20 -12.48 -7.75
C ARG A 59 -0.30 -11.12 -7.29
N LEU A 60 -1.43 -10.69 -7.85
CA LEU A 60 -2.11 -9.46 -7.44
C LEU A 60 -3.61 -9.72 -7.32
N LEU A 61 -4.27 -8.89 -6.51
CA LEU A 61 -5.73 -8.85 -6.49
C LEU A 61 -6.23 -7.87 -7.56
N PRO A 62 -7.29 -8.18 -8.29
CA PRO A 62 -7.87 -7.24 -9.24
C PRO A 62 -8.40 -6.01 -8.51
N HIS A 63 -8.50 -4.87 -9.22
CA HIS A 63 -9.09 -3.64 -8.67
C HIS A 63 -10.51 -3.88 -8.12
N GLY A 64 -11.26 -4.75 -8.75
CA GLY A 64 -12.59 -5.14 -8.31
C GLY A 64 -13.18 -6.28 -9.11
N LEU A 65 -14.26 -6.87 -8.60
CA LEU A 65 -14.97 -7.97 -9.22
C LEU A 65 -16.40 -7.55 -9.63
N PRO A 66 -16.90 -7.98 -10.81
CA PRO A 66 -16.15 -8.76 -11.80
C PRO A 66 -14.93 -8.02 -12.34
N ASP A 67 -13.87 -8.77 -12.65
CA ASP A 67 -12.66 -8.19 -13.23
C ASP A 67 -12.98 -7.46 -14.55
N ARG A 68 -12.50 -6.21 -14.65
CA ARG A 68 -12.75 -5.34 -15.80
C ARG A 68 -11.49 -5.16 -16.66
N GLY A 69 -10.85 -6.27 -17.04
CA GLY A 69 -9.77 -6.26 -17.99
C GLY A 69 -8.37 -6.22 -17.37
N ASN A 70 -8.14 -7.00 -16.32
CA ASN A 70 -6.83 -7.09 -15.63
C ASN A 70 -6.33 -5.75 -15.09
N LEU A 71 -7.23 -4.96 -14.51
CA LEU A 71 -6.88 -3.70 -13.86
C LEU A 71 -6.37 -3.98 -12.46
N PHE A 72 -5.11 -3.62 -12.21
CA PHE A 72 -4.47 -3.72 -10.91
C PHE A 72 -4.03 -2.35 -10.41
N TYR A 73 -4.43 -2.00 -9.19
CA TYR A 73 -3.84 -0.90 -8.45
C TYR A 73 -2.79 -1.47 -7.50
N LEU A 74 -1.71 -0.71 -7.25
CA LEU A 74 -0.59 -1.17 -6.43
C LEU A 74 -0.46 -0.40 -5.11
N GLY A 75 -1.14 0.74 -5.00
CA GLY A 75 -1.11 1.62 -3.85
C GLY A 75 -1.91 1.12 -2.64
N TYR A 76 -2.11 2.03 -1.70
CA TYR A 76 -2.82 1.76 -0.45
C TYR A 76 -4.31 1.44 -0.67
N CYS A 77 -5.00 2.19 -1.53
CA CYS A 77 -6.47 2.10 -1.61
C CYS A 77 -6.99 0.78 -2.21
N HIS A 78 -6.36 0.24 -3.24
CA HIS A 78 -6.85 -0.96 -3.95
C HIS A 78 -5.72 -1.92 -4.34
N GLY A 79 -4.61 -1.93 -3.59
CA GLY A 79 -3.46 -2.74 -3.97
C GLY A 79 -2.67 -3.29 -2.79
N PRO A 80 -1.52 -3.93 -3.08
CA PRO A 80 -0.68 -4.57 -2.09
C PRO A 80 -0.21 -3.66 -0.97
N ALA A 81 0.00 -2.34 -1.21
CA ALA A 81 0.43 -1.42 -0.17
C ALA A 81 -0.58 -1.28 0.98
N GLY A 82 -1.88 -1.41 0.70
CA GLY A 82 -2.89 -1.50 1.74
C GLY A 82 -3.14 -2.94 2.19
N THR A 83 -3.32 -3.86 1.24
CA THR A 83 -3.72 -5.24 1.50
C THR A 83 -2.75 -6.00 2.41
N ASN A 84 -1.43 -5.73 2.30
CA ASN A 84 -0.42 -6.34 3.17
C ASN A 84 -0.56 -5.93 4.64
N ARG A 85 -1.26 -4.83 4.96
CA ARG A 85 -1.59 -4.47 6.35
C ARG A 85 -2.46 -5.53 7.01
N PHE A 86 -3.49 -6.00 6.31
CA PHE A 86 -4.34 -7.08 6.81
C PHE A 86 -3.58 -8.40 6.97
N LEU A 87 -2.78 -8.77 5.98
CA LEU A 87 -2.00 -10.01 6.04
C LEU A 87 -0.95 -9.98 7.15
N TYR A 88 -0.29 -8.83 7.35
CA TYR A 88 0.65 -8.67 8.45
C TYR A 88 -0.04 -8.68 9.82
N GLU A 89 -1.23 -8.11 9.95
CA GLU A 89 -2.00 -8.19 11.19
C GLU A 89 -2.37 -9.65 11.52
N LEU A 90 -2.75 -10.46 10.53
CA LEU A 90 -2.98 -11.90 10.71
C LEU A 90 -1.68 -12.61 11.12
N TYR A 91 -0.56 -12.32 10.47
CA TYR A 91 0.74 -12.88 10.83
C TYR A 91 1.07 -12.59 12.30
N LYS A 92 0.95 -11.34 12.74
CA LYS A 92 1.18 -10.93 14.14
C LYS A 92 0.33 -11.71 15.15
N GLN A 93 -0.92 -11.98 14.82
CA GLN A 93 -1.84 -12.64 15.76
C GLN A 93 -1.70 -14.16 15.77
N THR A 94 -1.16 -14.76 14.71
CA THR A 94 -1.13 -16.23 14.54
C THR A 94 0.26 -16.82 14.52
N ASP A 95 1.29 -16.03 14.17
CA ASP A 95 2.64 -16.48 13.87
C ASP A 95 2.68 -17.55 12.74
N ASP A 96 1.68 -17.53 11.85
CA ASP A 96 1.56 -18.49 10.75
C ASP A 96 2.25 -17.96 9.49
N GLU A 97 3.31 -18.64 9.07
CA GLU A 97 4.13 -18.31 7.90
C GLU A 97 3.35 -18.28 6.57
N ILE A 98 2.14 -18.82 6.53
CA ILE A 98 1.29 -18.73 5.34
C ILE A 98 0.96 -17.27 5.00
N TYR A 99 0.82 -16.39 6.01
CA TYR A 99 0.53 -14.98 5.78
C TYR A 99 1.76 -14.21 5.31
N LYS A 100 2.95 -14.54 5.84
CA LYS A 100 4.22 -14.01 5.32
C LYS A 100 4.40 -14.39 3.85
N LYS A 101 4.16 -15.64 3.50
CA LYS A 101 4.20 -16.11 2.10
C LYS A 101 3.24 -15.32 1.20
N ARG A 102 2.01 -15.07 1.66
CA ARG A 102 1.04 -14.26 0.88
C ARG A 102 1.52 -12.83 0.69
N ILE A 103 2.13 -12.22 1.71
CA ILE A 103 2.76 -10.89 1.62
C ILE A 103 3.84 -10.91 0.53
N ASP A 104 4.74 -11.90 0.55
CA ASP A 104 5.83 -12.02 -0.42
C ASP A 104 5.32 -12.20 -1.85
N GLU A 105 4.26 -12.99 -2.03
CA GLU A 105 3.64 -13.20 -3.34
C GLU A 105 3.01 -11.91 -3.89
N LEU A 106 2.38 -11.09 -3.05
CA LEU A 106 1.86 -9.78 -3.44
C LEU A 106 2.99 -8.78 -3.75
N VAL A 107 4.03 -8.74 -2.90
CA VAL A 107 5.24 -7.94 -3.14
C VAL A 107 5.92 -8.33 -4.44
N GLN A 108 6.03 -9.64 -4.71
CA GLN A 108 6.58 -10.12 -5.98
C GLN A 108 5.70 -9.70 -7.15
N GLY A 109 4.37 -9.71 -7.02
CA GLY A 109 3.46 -9.19 -8.04
C GLY A 109 3.70 -7.71 -8.37
N VAL A 110 3.94 -6.86 -7.36
CA VAL A 110 4.32 -5.44 -7.56
C VAL A 110 5.62 -5.35 -8.37
N ARG A 111 6.63 -6.14 -8.02
CA ARG A 111 7.92 -6.17 -8.74
C ARG A 111 7.78 -6.69 -10.17
N ASP A 112 6.94 -7.69 -10.38
CA ASP A 112 6.67 -8.25 -11.71
C ASP A 112 5.95 -7.26 -12.63
N MET A 113 5.22 -6.28 -12.06
CA MET A 113 4.64 -5.15 -12.80
C MET A 113 5.67 -4.04 -13.13
N GLY A 114 6.92 -4.15 -12.66
CA GLY A 114 7.98 -3.17 -12.89
C GLY A 114 7.90 -1.91 -12.02
N ALA A 115 6.93 -1.82 -11.10
CA ALA A 115 6.82 -0.68 -10.19
C ALA A 115 8.00 -0.60 -9.20
N PRO A 116 8.43 0.61 -8.81
CA PRO A 116 7.85 1.92 -9.13
C PRO A 116 8.33 2.52 -10.46
N LYS A 117 9.32 1.91 -11.15
CA LYS A 117 9.95 2.46 -12.37
C LYS A 117 9.00 2.45 -13.57
N GLU A 118 8.21 1.38 -13.69
CA GLU A 118 7.18 1.26 -14.71
C GLU A 118 5.82 1.53 -14.07
N ARG A 119 5.01 2.36 -14.72
CA ARG A 119 3.67 2.64 -14.26
C ARG A 119 2.68 1.88 -15.12
N SER A 120 2.02 0.90 -14.51
CA SER A 120 0.94 0.14 -15.14
C SER A 120 -0.33 1.02 -15.28
N GLU A 121 -1.28 0.54 -16.06
CA GLU A 121 -2.56 1.20 -16.22
C GLU A 121 -3.27 1.46 -14.87
N GLY A 122 -3.20 0.50 -13.94
CA GLY A 122 -3.77 0.64 -12.60
C GLY A 122 -2.97 1.49 -11.64
N PHE A 123 -1.72 1.80 -11.95
CA PHE A 123 -0.82 2.63 -11.13
C PHE A 123 -0.77 4.07 -11.65
N TRP A 124 -1.22 4.30 -12.85
CA TRP A 124 -1.09 5.50 -13.68
C TRP A 124 0.04 6.47 -13.23
N ASN A 125 -0.04 7.74 -13.24
CA ASN A 125 1.07 8.63 -12.95
C ASN A 125 0.99 9.26 -11.55
N THR A 126 0.79 8.46 -10.49
CA THR A 126 0.69 8.99 -9.12
C THR A 126 1.93 8.74 -8.29
N ASP A 127 2.22 9.69 -7.39
CA ASP A 127 3.32 9.63 -6.42
C ASP A 127 2.83 9.62 -4.97
N ASN A 128 1.53 9.83 -4.75
CA ASN A 128 0.94 9.95 -3.43
C ASN A 128 0.88 8.63 -2.64
N ILE A 129 0.48 8.71 -1.37
CA ILE A 129 0.31 7.52 -0.51
C ILE A 129 -0.88 6.69 -0.97
N CYS A 130 -1.99 7.33 -1.33
CA CYS A 130 -3.24 6.62 -1.62
C CYS A 130 -3.10 5.63 -2.78
N CYS A 131 -2.61 6.09 -3.93
CA CYS A 131 -2.62 5.30 -5.16
C CYS A 131 -1.22 5.08 -5.76
N GLY A 132 -0.15 5.57 -5.13
CA GLY A 132 1.13 5.72 -5.81
C GLY A 132 2.36 5.25 -5.06
N THR A 133 3.49 5.76 -5.52
CA THR A 133 4.84 5.36 -5.13
C THR A 133 5.12 5.57 -3.64
N ALA A 134 4.61 6.64 -3.01
CA ALA A 134 4.78 6.86 -1.57
C ALA A 134 4.06 5.80 -0.73
N GLY A 135 2.92 5.29 -1.20
CA GLY A 135 2.23 4.16 -0.55
C GLY A 135 3.03 2.87 -0.60
N LEU A 136 3.66 2.58 -1.75
CA LEU A 136 4.60 1.45 -1.88
C LEU A 136 5.82 1.62 -0.97
N LEU A 137 6.40 2.83 -0.91
CA LEU A 137 7.52 3.13 -0.02
C LEU A 137 7.18 2.82 1.43
N ASN A 138 6.02 3.30 1.90
CA ASN A 138 5.57 3.04 3.27
C ASN A 138 5.37 1.54 3.55
N MET A 139 4.77 0.80 2.62
CA MET A 139 4.64 -0.66 2.72
C MET A 139 6.00 -1.34 2.86
N TYR A 140 6.94 -1.00 1.98
CA TYR A 140 8.26 -1.62 1.98
C TYR A 140 9.04 -1.31 3.26
N LEU A 141 9.01 -0.07 3.75
CA LEU A 141 9.63 0.27 5.04
C LEU A 141 8.98 -0.46 6.20
N GLY A 142 7.65 -0.57 6.21
CA GLY A 142 6.92 -1.33 7.22
C GLY A 142 7.29 -2.82 7.22
N LEU A 143 7.37 -3.45 6.05
CA LEU A 143 7.78 -4.86 5.90
C LEU A 143 9.25 -5.06 6.28
N TRP A 144 10.12 -4.10 5.90
CA TRP A 144 11.52 -4.14 6.34
C TRP A 144 11.66 -4.00 7.86
N ALA A 145 10.89 -3.12 8.47
CA ALA A 145 10.88 -2.98 9.92
C ALA A 145 10.40 -4.26 10.61
N ALA A 146 9.40 -4.93 10.03
CA ALA A 146 8.80 -6.14 10.58
C ALA A 146 9.65 -7.40 10.43
N PHE A 147 10.28 -7.59 9.26
CA PHE A 147 10.95 -8.84 8.91
C PHE A 147 12.48 -8.71 8.76
N GLY A 148 13.01 -7.50 8.71
CA GLY A 148 14.45 -7.25 8.60
C GLY A 148 15.08 -7.59 7.23
N GLU A 149 14.29 -8.00 6.24
CA GLU A 149 14.78 -8.47 4.95
C GLU A 149 15.23 -7.32 4.05
N ASP A 150 16.47 -7.36 3.59
CA ASP A 150 17.08 -6.31 2.76
C ASP A 150 16.33 -6.04 1.45
N VAL A 151 15.64 -7.02 0.91
CA VAL A 151 14.87 -6.86 -0.33
C VAL A 151 13.81 -5.76 -0.19
N TYR A 152 13.12 -5.67 0.94
CA TYR A 152 12.13 -4.62 1.16
C TYR A 152 12.77 -3.23 1.25
N TYR A 153 13.91 -3.12 1.95
CA TYR A 153 14.64 -1.86 2.01
C TYR A 153 15.12 -1.40 0.63
N GLN A 154 15.64 -2.31 -0.18
CA GLN A 154 16.06 -1.98 -1.56
C GLN A 154 14.90 -1.51 -2.43
N GLU A 155 13.72 -2.10 -2.30
CA GLU A 155 12.53 -1.64 -3.03
C GLU A 155 12.04 -0.27 -2.49
N ALA A 156 12.15 -0.02 -1.18
CA ALA A 156 11.86 1.31 -0.61
C ALA A 156 12.79 2.39 -1.17
N VAL A 157 14.09 2.09 -1.30
CA VAL A 157 15.07 3.00 -1.91
C VAL A 157 14.69 3.34 -3.35
N LYS A 158 14.30 2.35 -4.17
CA LYS A 158 13.84 2.59 -5.55
C LYS A 158 12.60 3.49 -5.60
N CYS A 159 11.67 3.32 -4.64
CA CYS A 159 10.52 4.23 -4.54
C CYS A 159 10.96 5.65 -4.22
N GLY A 160 11.89 5.84 -3.29
CA GLY A 160 12.46 7.14 -2.96
C GLY A 160 13.15 7.81 -4.15
N GLU A 161 13.94 7.05 -4.93
CA GLU A 161 14.58 7.55 -6.15
C GLU A 161 13.56 8.07 -7.17
N VAL A 162 12.44 7.36 -7.36
CA VAL A 162 11.36 7.79 -8.27
C VAL A 162 10.70 9.06 -7.75
N LEU A 163 10.34 9.11 -6.46
CA LEU A 163 9.72 10.30 -5.86
C LEU A 163 10.60 11.54 -5.96
N LEU A 164 11.91 11.39 -5.73
CA LEU A 164 12.85 12.51 -5.86
C LEU A 164 13.02 12.95 -7.32
N LYS A 165 13.02 12.03 -8.26
CA LYS A 165 13.11 12.32 -9.68
C LYS A 165 11.87 13.05 -10.22
N ASP A 166 10.68 12.66 -9.73
CA ASP A 166 9.42 13.21 -10.21
C ASP A 166 9.02 14.51 -9.50
N ALA A 167 9.81 14.94 -8.49
CA ALA A 167 9.60 16.20 -7.80
C ALA A 167 9.89 17.40 -8.70
N GLU A 168 8.94 18.32 -8.81
CA GLU A 168 9.16 19.64 -9.40
C GLU A 168 9.66 20.61 -8.33
N ILE A 169 10.92 21.00 -8.45
CA ILE A 169 11.57 21.90 -7.49
C ILE A 169 11.44 23.34 -7.98
N SER A 170 11.11 24.26 -7.08
CA SER A 170 11.10 25.69 -7.34
C SER A 170 11.62 26.47 -6.14
N GLU A 171 12.28 27.62 -6.39
CA GLU A 171 12.77 28.52 -5.37
C GLU A 171 11.97 29.83 -5.41
N GLY A 172 11.51 30.28 -4.24
CA GLY A 172 10.81 31.53 -4.08
C GLY A 172 11.04 32.14 -2.69
N ASN A 173 11.37 33.43 -2.62
CA ASN A 173 11.65 34.16 -1.36
C ASN A 173 12.74 33.51 -0.49
N GLY A 174 13.75 32.87 -1.11
CA GLY A 174 14.82 32.16 -0.40
C GLY A 174 14.38 30.81 0.22
N VAL A 175 13.24 30.27 -0.19
CA VAL A 175 12.75 28.96 0.24
C VAL A 175 12.63 28.07 -0.99
N GLU A 176 13.26 26.89 -0.92
CA GLU A 176 13.08 25.83 -1.89
C GLU A 176 11.80 25.04 -1.57
N THR A 177 11.00 24.77 -2.58
CA THR A 177 9.75 24.02 -2.47
C THR A 177 9.73 22.89 -3.46
N ALA A 178 9.12 21.77 -3.08
CA ALA A 178 8.88 20.61 -3.93
C ALA A 178 7.38 20.35 -4.09
N ARG A 179 6.97 19.94 -5.29
CA ARG A 179 5.59 19.52 -5.56
C ARG A 179 5.56 18.34 -6.51
N TRP A 180 4.49 17.57 -6.44
CA TRP A 180 4.26 16.40 -7.28
C TRP A 180 2.93 16.55 -7.98
N PRO A 181 2.89 16.97 -9.25
CA PRO A 181 1.68 17.05 -10.03
C PRO A 181 1.19 15.65 -10.42
N PHE A 182 -0.10 15.41 -10.31
CA PHE A 182 -0.71 14.19 -10.81
C PHE A 182 -2.17 14.39 -11.21
N ALA A 183 -2.71 13.50 -12.06
CA ALA A 183 -4.11 13.49 -12.41
C ALA A 183 -4.94 12.85 -11.28
N LEU A 184 -5.98 13.54 -10.83
CA LEU A 184 -6.91 13.02 -9.82
C LEU A 184 -7.81 11.90 -10.36
N ASP A 185 -8.03 11.90 -11.67
CA ASP A 185 -8.90 10.97 -12.36
C ASP A 185 -8.17 10.32 -13.54
N ARG A 186 -8.22 9.00 -13.60
CA ARG A 186 -7.64 8.20 -14.68
C ARG A 186 -8.23 8.53 -16.07
N VAL A 187 -9.50 8.93 -16.13
CA VAL A 187 -10.16 9.29 -17.40
C VAL A 187 -9.81 10.69 -17.88
N SER A 188 -9.15 11.49 -17.04
CA SER A 188 -8.72 12.86 -17.34
C SER A 188 -7.23 13.05 -17.03
N PRO A 189 -6.32 12.29 -17.67
CA PRO A 189 -4.90 12.21 -17.32
C PRO A 189 -4.15 13.55 -17.51
N ASP A 190 -4.67 14.46 -18.32
CA ASP A 190 -4.06 15.77 -18.59
C ASP A 190 -4.48 16.85 -17.57
N GLN A 191 -5.48 16.57 -16.73
CA GLN A 191 -5.92 17.49 -15.68
C GLN A 191 -5.10 17.29 -14.42
N LEU A 192 -3.94 17.93 -14.38
CA LEU A 192 -3.01 17.83 -13.26
C LEU A 192 -3.39 18.77 -12.12
N SER A 193 -3.19 18.30 -10.90
CA SER A 193 -3.29 19.08 -9.67
C SER A 193 -2.08 18.81 -8.78
N THR A 194 -1.83 19.66 -7.80
CA THR A 194 -0.73 19.53 -6.83
C THR A 194 -1.28 19.57 -5.40
N PRO A 195 -1.97 18.52 -4.94
CA PRO A 195 -2.50 18.45 -3.59
C PRO A 195 -1.40 18.52 -2.53
N ILE A 196 -1.76 19.03 -1.35
CA ILE A 196 -0.83 19.15 -0.21
C ILE A 196 -1.17 18.20 0.93
N GLY A 197 -2.24 17.42 0.83
CA GLY A 197 -2.72 16.52 1.88
C GLY A 197 -1.78 15.34 2.14
N CYS A 198 -2.06 14.61 3.24
CA CYS A 198 -1.26 13.45 3.62
C CYS A 198 -1.46 12.28 2.63
N PHE A 199 -2.71 11.89 2.32
CA PHE A 199 -2.95 10.75 1.43
C PHE A 199 -2.70 11.07 -0.04
N ASP A 200 -3.09 12.26 -0.48
CA ASP A 200 -3.14 12.61 -1.90
C ASP A 200 -2.03 13.60 -2.33
N GLY A 201 -1.15 14.03 -1.44
CA GLY A 201 -0.28 15.13 -1.81
C GLY A 201 1.08 15.17 -1.14
N ALA A 202 1.70 16.35 -1.25
CA ALA A 202 3.09 16.60 -0.90
C ALA A 202 3.43 16.30 0.56
N ALA A 203 2.51 16.49 1.51
CA ALA A 203 2.77 16.19 2.92
C ALA A 203 3.02 14.70 3.16
N GLY A 204 2.24 13.81 2.53
CA GLY A 204 2.44 12.37 2.64
C GLY A 204 3.68 11.88 1.91
N ILE A 205 3.98 12.44 0.73
CA ILE A 205 5.19 12.13 -0.01
C ILE A 205 6.41 12.54 0.81
N GLY A 206 6.41 13.76 1.35
CA GLY A 206 7.49 14.27 2.20
C GLY A 206 7.68 13.42 3.46
N LEU A 207 6.58 12.97 4.10
CA LEU A 207 6.66 12.06 5.26
C LEU A 207 7.30 10.72 4.88
N ALA A 208 6.91 10.12 3.76
CA ALA A 208 7.48 8.87 3.29
C ALA A 208 8.99 8.99 2.98
N LEU A 209 9.40 10.09 2.33
CA LEU A 209 10.81 10.37 2.08
C LEU A 209 11.60 10.62 3.37
N LEU A 210 11.00 11.29 4.37
CA LEU A 210 11.62 11.50 5.68
C LEU A 210 11.86 10.17 6.40
N GLN A 211 10.89 9.26 6.37
CA GLN A 211 11.03 7.92 6.95
C GLN A 211 12.14 7.12 6.26
N LEU A 212 12.24 7.18 4.93
CA LEU A 212 13.33 6.55 4.20
C LEU A 212 14.70 7.15 4.59
N TYR A 213 14.80 8.47 4.70
CA TYR A 213 16.02 9.15 5.15
C TYR A 213 16.41 8.70 6.57
N GLN A 214 15.47 8.62 7.50
CA GLN A 214 15.73 8.10 8.85
C GLN A 214 16.19 6.64 8.82
N ALA A 215 15.59 5.80 7.98
CA ALA A 215 16.03 4.42 7.79
C ALA A 215 17.48 4.34 7.28
N GLU A 216 17.86 5.19 6.33
CA GLU A 216 19.23 5.30 5.82
C GLU A 216 20.25 5.71 6.91
N LYS A 217 19.83 6.54 7.85
CA LYS A 217 20.65 6.95 9.00
C LYS A 217 20.70 5.95 10.14
N GLY A 218 19.92 4.86 10.07
CA GLY A 218 19.76 3.92 11.16
C GLY A 218 18.90 4.44 12.33
N GLU A 219 18.11 5.47 12.07
CA GLU A 219 17.23 6.15 13.02
C GLU A 219 15.76 5.96 12.64
N PHE A 220 15.43 4.84 11.99
CA PHE A 220 14.09 4.61 11.48
C PHE A 220 13.05 4.64 12.58
N HIS A 221 12.11 5.54 12.43
CA HIS A 221 10.91 5.64 13.24
C HIS A 221 9.74 6.09 12.35
N THR A 222 8.66 5.33 12.35
CA THR A 222 7.48 5.67 11.55
C THR A 222 6.44 6.43 12.36
N VAL A 223 5.74 7.35 11.71
CA VAL A 223 4.51 7.93 12.24
C VAL A 223 3.36 7.01 11.85
N ARG A 224 2.85 6.25 12.83
CA ARG A 224 1.77 5.30 12.59
C ARG A 224 0.46 5.99 12.24
N MET A 225 -0.14 5.52 11.17
CA MET A 225 -1.56 5.75 10.89
C MET A 225 -2.40 4.78 11.72
N ILE A 226 -3.67 5.12 11.95
CA ILE A 226 -4.57 4.31 12.78
C ILE A 226 -4.75 2.87 12.28
N ASP A 227 -4.54 2.66 11.00
CA ASP A 227 -4.66 1.39 10.29
C ASP A 227 -3.30 0.78 9.91
N ASP A 228 -2.20 1.30 10.49
CA ASP A 228 -0.86 0.79 10.25
C ASP A 228 -0.48 -0.24 11.32
N PRO A 229 -0.35 -1.53 10.97
CA PRO A 229 -0.01 -2.59 11.90
C PRO A 229 1.50 -2.80 12.06
N PHE A 230 2.31 -2.17 11.19
CA PHE A 230 3.75 -2.39 11.15
C PHE A 230 4.45 -1.80 12.39
N PRO A 231 5.65 -2.31 12.76
CA PRO A 231 6.41 -1.78 13.88
C PRO A 231 6.81 -0.31 13.67
N GLU A 232 6.83 0.47 14.75
CA GLU A 232 7.31 1.86 14.70
C GLU A 232 8.83 1.96 14.50
N GLU A 233 9.55 0.94 14.96
CA GLU A 233 11.00 0.79 14.84
C GLU A 233 11.33 -0.58 14.23
N LYS A 234 12.51 -0.71 13.63
CA LYS A 234 12.97 -2.00 13.10
C LYS A 234 13.09 -3.02 14.23
N LEU A 235 12.41 -4.14 14.07
CA LEU A 235 12.60 -5.30 14.95
C LEU A 235 14.01 -5.88 14.72
N GLY A 236 14.73 -6.13 15.80
CA GLY A 236 16.12 -6.60 15.76
C GLY A 236 16.27 -8.06 15.34
#